data_cfb2ef3f6ba6e883505d31e186677ed8
#
_entry.id   cfb2ef3f6ba6e883505d31e186677ed8
#
_cell.length_a   1.000
_cell.length_b   1.000
_cell.length_c   1.000
_cell.angle_alpha   90.00
_cell.angle_beta   90.00
_cell.angle_gamma   90.00
#
_symmetry.space_group_name_H-M   'P 1'
#
loop_
_entity.id
_entity.type
_entity.pdbx_description
1 polymer ?
#
loop_
_entity_poly.entity_id
_entity_poly.type
_entity_poly.pdbx_seq_one_letter_code
_entity_poly.pdbx_strand_id
1 'polypeptide(L)'
;RSEGNFLNGKTPELGYIYMNGQEVFKFAVKKVPECIHQVLSESKTDIEEIKYFVLHQANYRICEAVAKRLKQPFDKVPMNIDKYGNTSGATVPILLDQLNREGKLTRGDKLVLAGFGGGLTWGAVLLTW
;
A
#
# COMPACT_ATOMS: atom_id res chain seq x y z
N ARG A 1 1.94 3.74 23.72
CA ARG A 1 2.96 4.64 23.14
C ARG A 1 4.26 4.36 23.86
N SER A 2 5.29 3.85 23.18
CA SER A 2 6.62 3.79 23.75
C SER A 2 7.17 5.22 23.80
N GLU A 3 7.40 5.76 24.98
CA GLU A 3 8.05 7.07 25.17
C GLU A 3 9.58 7.01 25.02
N GLY A 4 10.11 5.91 24.47
CA GLY A 4 11.54 5.75 24.22
C GLY A 4 11.97 6.48 22.95
N ASN A 5 12.70 7.56 23.11
CA ASN A 5 13.39 8.22 22.01
C ASN A 5 14.89 7.97 22.14
N PHE A 6 15.48 7.23 21.20
CA PHE A 6 16.92 6.95 21.15
C PHE A 6 17.79 8.21 21.20
N LEU A 7 17.26 9.35 20.75
CA LEU A 7 17.96 10.65 20.77
C LEU A 7 18.12 11.22 22.20
N ASN A 8 17.34 10.75 23.16
CA ASN A 8 17.37 11.23 24.55
C ASN A 8 18.15 10.31 25.50
N GLY A 9 18.88 9.32 24.98
CA GLY A 9 19.67 8.38 25.79
C GLY A 9 18.86 7.47 26.71
N LYS A 10 17.52 7.45 26.57
CA LYS A 10 16.66 6.51 27.31
C LYS A 10 16.53 5.22 26.51
N THR A 11 16.87 4.11 27.13
CA THR A 11 16.61 2.78 26.59
C THR A 11 15.08 2.63 26.48
N PRO A 12 14.51 2.41 25.26
CA PRO A 12 13.08 2.18 25.14
C PRO A 12 12.69 0.92 25.88
N GLU A 13 11.67 0.98 26.72
CA GLU A 13 11.06 -0.23 27.25
C GLU A 13 10.53 -1.07 26.07
N LEU A 14 10.90 -2.34 26.03
CA LEU A 14 10.41 -3.27 25.03
C LEU A 14 8.91 -3.48 25.27
N GLY A 15 8.11 -2.77 24.50
CA GLY A 15 6.66 -2.92 24.49
C GLY A 15 6.20 -3.85 23.36
N TYR A 16 4.98 -4.38 23.51
CA TYR A 16 4.34 -5.14 22.44
C TYR A 16 3.86 -4.21 21.32
N ILE A 17 3.84 -4.72 20.08
CA ILE A 17 3.21 -4.03 18.98
C ILE A 17 1.70 -3.97 19.26
N TYR A 18 1.16 -2.76 19.33
CA TYR A 18 -0.26 -2.54 19.50
C TYR A 18 -0.84 -1.87 18.25
N MET A 19 -1.98 -2.39 17.78
CA MET A 19 -2.68 -1.83 16.63
C MET A 19 -4.19 -1.86 16.85
N ASN A 20 -4.85 -0.71 16.70
CA ASN A 20 -6.28 -0.66 16.61
C ASN A 20 -6.71 -0.95 15.15
N GLY A 21 -7.07 -2.20 14.88
CA GLY A 21 -7.38 -2.65 13.52
C GLY A 21 -8.55 -1.91 12.86
N GLN A 22 -9.55 -1.46 13.62
CA GLN A 22 -10.70 -0.71 13.10
C GLN A 22 -10.28 0.70 12.64
N GLU A 23 -9.48 1.38 13.43
CA GLU A 23 -8.99 2.72 13.08
C GLU A 23 -8.02 2.67 11.91
N VAL A 24 -7.14 1.68 11.87
CA VAL A 24 -6.24 1.44 10.73
C VAL A 24 -7.04 1.15 9.46
N PHE A 25 -8.10 0.34 9.55
CA PHE A 25 -8.98 0.07 8.40
C PHE A 25 -9.62 1.35 7.85
N LYS A 26 -10.30 2.12 8.74
CA LYS A 26 -10.95 3.39 8.35
C LYS A 26 -9.96 4.37 7.71
N PHE A 27 -8.78 4.48 8.31
CA PHE A 27 -7.71 5.33 7.82
C PHE A 27 -7.22 4.89 6.43
N ALA A 28 -6.86 3.62 6.27
CA ALA A 28 -6.33 3.10 5.01
C ALA A 28 -7.33 3.24 3.85
N VAL A 29 -8.58 2.83 4.08
CA VAL A 29 -9.66 2.90 3.08
C VAL A 29 -9.98 4.33 2.67
N LYS A 30 -9.70 5.32 3.51
CA LYS A 30 -9.85 6.74 3.18
C LYS A 30 -8.59 7.29 2.49
N LYS A 31 -7.42 7.12 3.12
CA LYS A 31 -6.19 7.81 2.75
C LYS A 31 -5.49 7.24 1.52
N VAL A 32 -5.57 5.92 1.32
CA VAL A 32 -4.93 5.29 0.16
C VAL A 32 -5.57 5.76 -1.16
N PRO A 33 -6.89 5.75 -1.35
CA PRO A 33 -7.50 6.33 -2.55
C PRO A 33 -7.20 7.82 -2.73
N GLU A 34 -7.22 8.62 -1.64
CA GLU A 34 -6.89 10.05 -1.70
C GLU A 34 -5.49 10.29 -2.28
N CYS A 35 -4.46 9.60 -1.77
CA CYS A 35 -3.10 9.79 -2.28
C CYS A 35 -2.90 9.20 -3.70
N ILE A 36 -3.63 8.15 -4.07
CA ILE A 36 -3.63 7.63 -5.45
C ILE A 36 -4.21 8.68 -6.40
N HIS A 37 -5.37 9.24 -6.10
CA HIS A 37 -5.95 10.31 -6.92
C HIS A 37 -5.03 11.54 -7.00
N GLN A 38 -4.36 11.89 -5.91
CA GLN A 38 -3.43 13.02 -5.89
C GLN A 38 -2.26 12.77 -6.86
N VAL A 39 -1.56 11.63 -6.78
CA VAL A 39 -0.41 11.34 -7.65
C VAL A 39 -0.82 11.25 -9.12
N LEU A 40 -2.00 10.72 -9.42
CA LEU A 40 -2.55 10.67 -10.78
C LEU A 40 -2.88 12.07 -11.32
N SER A 41 -3.48 12.93 -10.48
CA SER A 41 -3.77 14.32 -10.83
C SER A 41 -2.49 15.13 -11.10
N GLU A 42 -1.50 15.02 -10.21
CA GLU A 42 -0.20 15.73 -10.35
C GLU A 42 0.57 15.28 -11.60
N SER A 43 0.49 13.99 -11.94
CA SER A 43 1.12 13.42 -13.15
C SER A 43 0.29 13.58 -14.42
N LYS A 44 -0.93 14.12 -14.33
CA LYS A 44 -1.89 14.20 -15.43
C LYS A 44 -2.15 12.86 -16.11
N THR A 45 -2.17 11.80 -15.34
CA THR A 45 -2.40 10.43 -15.81
C THR A 45 -3.84 10.01 -15.51
N ASP A 46 -4.53 9.47 -16.52
CA ASP A 46 -5.87 8.91 -16.33
C ASP A 46 -5.78 7.61 -15.51
N ILE A 47 -6.71 7.41 -14.59
CA ILE A 47 -6.79 6.21 -13.78
C ILE A 47 -6.99 4.94 -14.63
N GLU A 48 -7.64 5.06 -15.79
CA GLU A 48 -7.84 3.94 -16.72
C GLU A 48 -6.54 3.47 -17.39
N GLU A 49 -5.51 4.32 -17.47
CA GLU A 49 -4.19 3.97 -17.96
C GLU A 49 -3.40 3.07 -17.00
N ILE A 50 -3.84 2.98 -15.74
CA ILE A 50 -3.16 2.19 -14.73
C ILE A 50 -3.48 0.71 -14.93
N LYS A 51 -2.43 -0.07 -15.14
CA LYS A 51 -2.53 -1.52 -15.29
C LYS A 51 -2.77 -2.20 -13.95
N TYR A 52 -1.98 -1.86 -12.94
CA TYR A 52 -2.12 -2.40 -11.60
C TYR A 52 -1.93 -1.35 -10.50
N PHE A 53 -2.73 -1.48 -9.45
CA PHE A 53 -2.55 -0.82 -8.17
C PHE A 53 -1.90 -1.80 -7.20
N VAL A 54 -0.58 -1.68 -7.02
CA VAL A 54 0.23 -2.55 -6.15
C VAL A 54 0.18 -1.98 -4.74
N LEU A 55 -0.77 -2.48 -3.95
CA LEU A 55 -1.04 -1.96 -2.61
C LEU A 55 -0.29 -2.74 -1.54
N HIS A 56 -0.01 -2.08 -0.41
CA HIS A 56 0.43 -2.76 0.81
C HIS A 56 -0.56 -3.86 1.20
N GLN A 57 -0.07 -5.08 1.33
CA GLN A 57 -0.84 -6.30 1.65
C GLN A 57 -1.09 -6.42 3.16
N ALA A 58 -1.75 -5.42 3.77
CA ALA A 58 -2.05 -5.45 5.21
C ALA A 58 -3.24 -6.36 5.54
N ASN A 59 -4.28 -6.30 4.70
CA ASN A 59 -5.52 -7.04 4.85
C ASN A 59 -6.28 -7.06 3.52
N TYR A 60 -6.83 -8.23 3.17
CA TYR A 60 -7.64 -8.41 1.95
C TYR A 60 -8.77 -7.39 1.83
N ARG A 61 -9.54 -7.19 2.92
CA ARG A 61 -10.69 -6.27 2.94
C ARG A 61 -10.30 -4.81 2.69
N ILE A 62 -9.10 -4.40 3.09
CA ILE A 62 -8.60 -3.05 2.80
C ILE A 62 -8.38 -2.89 1.30
N CYS A 63 -7.71 -3.84 0.65
CA CYS A 63 -7.45 -3.78 -0.78
C CYS A 63 -8.75 -3.79 -1.61
N GLU A 64 -9.71 -4.64 -1.23
CA GLU A 64 -11.04 -4.67 -1.84
C GLU A 64 -11.79 -3.33 -1.70
N ALA A 65 -11.78 -2.76 -0.49
CA ALA A 65 -12.43 -1.48 -0.22
C ALA A 65 -11.76 -0.31 -0.97
N VAL A 66 -10.43 -0.35 -1.13
CA VAL A 66 -9.68 0.64 -1.92
C VAL A 66 -10.05 0.52 -3.40
N ALA A 67 -10.06 -0.69 -3.99
CA ALA A 67 -10.48 -0.92 -5.37
C ALA A 67 -11.89 -0.37 -5.64
N LYS A 68 -12.83 -0.68 -4.73
CA LYS A 68 -14.21 -0.16 -4.81
C LYS A 68 -14.29 1.36 -4.76
N ARG A 69 -13.49 2.01 -3.91
CA ARG A 69 -13.45 3.48 -3.82
C ARG A 69 -12.81 4.13 -5.03
N LEU A 70 -11.81 3.51 -5.61
CA LEU A 70 -11.20 3.93 -6.86
C LEU A 70 -12.12 3.69 -8.08
N LYS A 71 -13.23 2.96 -7.89
CA LYS A 71 -14.14 2.50 -8.95
C LYS A 71 -13.40 1.68 -10.02
N GLN A 72 -12.38 0.93 -9.60
CA GLN A 72 -11.60 0.08 -10.48
C GLN A 72 -11.94 -1.38 -10.25
N PRO A 73 -11.88 -2.21 -11.30
CA PRO A 73 -12.08 -3.65 -11.17
C PRO A 73 -11.01 -4.26 -10.26
N PHE A 74 -11.40 -5.28 -9.49
CA PHE A 74 -10.53 -5.85 -8.47
C PHE A 74 -9.32 -6.62 -9.04
N ASP A 75 -9.40 -7.07 -10.29
CA ASP A 75 -8.28 -7.69 -11.02
C ASP A 75 -7.11 -6.73 -11.28
N LYS A 76 -7.36 -5.40 -11.27
CA LYS A 76 -6.32 -4.38 -11.26
C LYS A 76 -5.62 -4.23 -9.88
N VAL A 77 -6.08 -4.92 -8.83
CA VAL A 77 -5.49 -4.89 -7.48
C VAL A 77 -4.96 -6.29 -7.14
N PRO A 78 -3.77 -6.65 -7.63
CA PRO A 78 -3.21 -7.98 -7.40
C PRO A 78 -2.95 -8.23 -5.92
N MET A 79 -3.08 -9.48 -5.50
CA MET A 79 -2.98 -9.91 -4.12
C MET A 79 -2.01 -11.09 -3.97
N ASN A 80 -1.30 -11.11 -2.84
CA ASN A 80 -0.48 -12.25 -2.43
C ASN A 80 -0.44 -12.46 -0.91
N ILE A 81 -1.34 -11.80 -0.20
CA ILE A 81 -1.44 -11.89 1.25
C ILE A 81 -1.79 -13.32 1.74
N ASP A 82 -2.50 -14.09 0.93
CA ASP A 82 -2.83 -15.49 1.18
C ASP A 82 -1.58 -16.39 1.24
N LYS A 83 -0.52 -16.01 0.51
CA LYS A 83 0.74 -16.75 0.44
C LYS A 83 1.77 -16.29 1.46
N TYR A 84 1.89 -14.98 1.66
CA TYR A 84 2.99 -14.39 2.41
C TYR A 84 2.56 -13.64 3.68
N GLY A 85 1.25 -13.41 3.86
CA GLY A 85 0.74 -12.59 4.95
C GLY A 85 1.15 -11.11 4.81
N ASN A 86 1.14 -10.40 5.93
CA ASN A 86 1.60 -9.01 5.98
C ASN A 86 3.12 -8.97 6.20
N THR A 87 3.87 -8.69 5.15
CA THR A 87 5.33 -8.60 5.16
C THR A 87 5.87 -7.19 5.42
N SER A 88 5.08 -6.34 6.08
CA SER A 88 5.44 -4.97 6.46
C SER A 88 5.95 -4.13 5.27
N GLY A 89 7.14 -3.51 5.36
CA GLY A 89 7.71 -2.68 4.29
C GLY A 89 8.09 -3.44 3.03
N ALA A 90 8.29 -4.76 3.11
CA ALA A 90 8.61 -5.60 1.95
C ALA A 90 7.40 -5.96 1.07
N THR A 91 6.20 -5.64 1.50
CA THR A 91 4.94 -6.10 0.89
C THR A 91 4.79 -5.66 -0.57
N VAL A 92 5.04 -4.38 -0.87
CA VAL A 92 4.94 -3.84 -2.23
C VAL A 92 6.02 -4.40 -3.15
N PRO A 93 7.33 -4.39 -2.80
CA PRO A 93 8.36 -4.95 -3.65
C PRO A 93 8.22 -6.47 -3.88
N ILE A 94 7.75 -7.25 -2.90
CA ILE A 94 7.51 -8.69 -3.08
C ILE A 94 6.39 -8.92 -4.11
N LEU A 95 5.30 -8.16 -4.02
CA LEU A 95 4.20 -8.29 -4.99
C LEU A 95 4.64 -7.83 -6.39
N LEU A 96 5.42 -6.76 -6.47
CA LEU A 96 5.94 -6.27 -7.74
C LEU A 96 6.89 -7.29 -8.42
N ASP A 97 7.82 -7.89 -7.65
CA ASP A 97 8.69 -8.96 -8.13
C ASP A 97 7.89 -10.18 -8.62
N GLN A 98 6.86 -10.57 -7.86
CA GLN A 98 5.98 -11.66 -8.27
C GLN A 98 5.29 -11.38 -9.61
N LEU A 99 4.70 -10.20 -9.79
CA LEU A 99 4.05 -9.81 -11.04
C LEU A 99 5.03 -9.84 -12.22
N ASN A 100 6.27 -9.41 -12.00
CA ASN A 100 7.32 -9.45 -13.00
C ASN A 100 7.69 -10.89 -13.37
N ARG A 101 7.94 -11.77 -12.39
CA ARG A 101 8.27 -13.19 -12.62
C ARG A 101 7.14 -13.96 -13.29
N GLU A 102 5.91 -13.59 -13.02
CA GLU A 102 4.71 -14.17 -13.66
C GLU A 102 4.48 -13.63 -15.10
N GLY A 103 5.36 -12.75 -15.60
CA GLY A 103 5.23 -12.16 -16.94
C GLY A 103 4.04 -11.22 -17.09
N LYS A 104 3.50 -10.72 -15.98
CA LYS A 104 2.34 -9.82 -15.97
C LYS A 104 2.69 -8.36 -16.21
N LEU A 105 3.98 -8.02 -16.18
CA LEU A 105 4.48 -6.67 -16.42
C LEU A 105 5.22 -6.60 -17.75
N THR A 106 4.94 -5.54 -18.50
CA THR A 106 5.58 -5.24 -19.78
C THR A 106 6.12 -3.81 -19.73
N ARG A 107 7.24 -3.56 -20.40
CA ARG A 107 7.81 -2.22 -20.49
C ARG A 107 6.80 -1.21 -21.01
N GLY A 108 6.63 -0.09 -20.28
CA GLY A 108 5.67 0.95 -20.55
C GLY A 108 4.37 0.83 -19.73
N ASP A 109 4.14 -0.29 -19.04
CA ASP A 109 2.99 -0.41 -18.14
C ASP A 109 3.04 0.63 -17.04
N LYS A 110 1.93 1.33 -16.80
CA LYS A 110 1.79 2.26 -15.70
C LYS A 110 1.23 1.55 -14.47
N LEU A 111 1.90 1.70 -13.35
CA LEU A 111 1.55 1.10 -12.07
C LEU A 111 1.45 2.19 -11.01
N VAL A 112 0.52 2.05 -10.08
CA VAL A 112 0.52 2.84 -8.86
C VAL A 112 0.91 1.94 -7.69
N LEU A 113 1.98 2.30 -7.01
CA LEU A 113 2.41 1.66 -5.77
C LEU A 113 1.87 2.48 -4.62
N ALA A 114 1.20 1.86 -3.64
CA ALA A 114 0.68 2.59 -2.49
C ALA A 114 0.84 1.81 -1.19
N GLY A 115 1.25 2.53 -0.15
CA GLY A 115 1.46 1.97 1.17
C GLY A 115 0.96 2.87 2.28
N PHE A 116 0.79 2.26 3.46
CA PHE A 116 0.43 2.94 4.70
C PHE A 116 0.94 2.13 5.88
N GLY A 117 1.11 2.77 7.03
CA GLY A 117 1.62 2.08 8.20
C GLY A 117 1.72 2.94 9.45
N GLY A 118 2.60 2.51 10.35
CA GLY A 118 2.83 3.17 11.63
C GLY A 118 3.17 4.65 11.46
N GLY A 119 2.62 5.44 12.34
CA GLY A 119 2.77 6.88 12.31
C GLY A 119 1.50 7.62 12.71
N LEU A 120 0.36 7.56 12.03
CA LEU A 120 0.04 6.89 10.76
C LEU A 120 0.65 7.65 9.58
N THR A 121 1.28 6.91 8.66
CA THR A 121 1.85 7.44 7.43
C THR A 121 1.25 6.73 6.22
N TRP A 122 1.25 7.40 5.07
CA TRP A 122 0.77 6.85 3.81
C TRP A 122 1.42 7.56 2.64
N GLY A 123 1.42 6.93 1.48
CA GLY A 123 1.90 7.51 0.26
C GLY A 123 1.60 6.66 -0.96
N ALA A 124 1.70 7.27 -2.12
CA ALA A 124 1.58 6.60 -3.40
C ALA A 124 2.65 7.12 -4.38
N VAL A 125 3.04 6.26 -5.31
CA VAL A 125 3.99 6.57 -6.38
C VAL A 125 3.43 6.04 -7.69
N LEU A 126 3.44 6.86 -8.73
CA LEU A 126 3.23 6.42 -10.11
C LEU A 126 4.55 5.92 -10.67
N LEU A 127 4.55 4.71 -11.20
CA LEU A 127 5.71 4.06 -11.81
C LEU A 127 5.38 3.70 -13.26
N THR A 128 6.29 4.00 -14.18
CA THR A 128 6.32 3.38 -15.51
C THR A 128 7.33 2.24 -15.49
N TRP A 129 6.85 1.03 -15.78
CA TRP A 129 7.66 -0.19 -15.74
C TRP A 129 8.74 -0.25 -16.83
#